data_1bd90ef72f1d55257c073c49d9dd8a8d
#
_entry.id   1bd90ef72f1d55257c073c49d9dd8a8d
#
_cell.length_a   1.000
_cell.length_b   1.000
_cell.length_c   1.000
_cell.angle_alpha   90.00
_cell.angle_beta   90.00
_cell.angle_gamma   90.00
#
_symmetry.space_group_name_H-M   'P 1'
#
loop_
_entity.id
_entity.type
_entity.pdbx_description
1 polymer ?
#
loop_
_entity_poly.entity_id
_entity_poly.type
_entity_poly.pdbx_seq_one_letter_code
_entity_poly.pdbx_strand_id
1 'polypeptide(L)'
;GERYNAHYRFWDANARLTHRFAPDNTLSLNFYMGRDNLGFGIGVEDIDEDRSEVTDGDLALNWGNMVTSLNWDLKLSDNLYVDASLFHSQNRSSYELTSVEDNRSYMMDGTYDRYWRSAEEYNIAVVNDLGAKVDFDWYPSESHHIRFGTKLCGHLYSPRRGISVEQNIFGRGESETESVRKTYNCLEPSLYVEDEMRLASWLEANVGLRYAFSRVKGKTWHSVEPRVALSFRISPMVALKASYTEMSQFAHCIASTYIDLPFNMWMPSTAGIKPSRARQAAAGVYLNLPHGMNVNVEGWYKTMDNLYEYGGTGTSIFPSITTWETSFREGKGKSWGASAEFGYRTEKTDVTASYTLSWNFRRFNAFWHDWYPDRNDHRHRINITASHRFTKRFDAYIGWNWRKGSRITVLSHIDPDTGEYHYTSPNNLQLGDYHRLDLGFNFRKTTRRGNESIWNLSIYNAYCRMNPFYANVYRYKANHTINGEIVSSEDRPKGLNIGLIPIVPTFSYTLKF
;
A
#
# COMPACT_ATOMS: atom_id res chain seq x y z
N GLY A 1 21.20 9.67 28.89
CA GLY A 1 20.60 10.54 27.87
C GLY A 1 19.99 9.75 26.72
N GLU A 2 19.08 10.35 25.96
CA GLU A 2 18.42 9.70 24.81
C GLU A 2 18.98 10.26 23.50
N ARG A 3 19.24 9.38 22.55
CA ARG A 3 19.67 9.73 21.17
C ARG A 3 18.69 9.13 20.18
N TYR A 4 18.27 9.92 19.20
CA TYR A 4 17.41 9.47 18.11
C TYR A 4 18.06 9.80 16.78
N ASN A 5 18.02 8.86 15.85
CA ASN A 5 18.38 9.11 14.48
C ASN A 5 17.28 8.60 13.54
N ALA A 6 17.11 9.26 12.41
CA ALA A 6 16.25 8.81 11.36
C ALA A 6 16.83 9.25 10.02
N HIS A 7 16.79 8.36 9.03
CA HIS A 7 17.20 8.70 7.69
C HIS A 7 16.31 8.02 6.65
N TYR A 8 16.13 8.71 5.52
CA TYR A 8 15.45 8.15 4.37
C TYR A 8 16.26 8.43 3.11
N ARG A 9 16.48 7.41 2.29
CA ARG A 9 17.19 7.48 1.01
C ARG A 9 16.42 6.73 -0.04
N PHE A 10 16.35 7.27 -1.23
CA PHE A 10 15.77 6.58 -2.37
C PHE A 10 16.50 6.92 -3.66
N TRP A 11 16.38 6.03 -4.61
CA TRP A 11 16.79 6.26 -5.99
C TRP A 11 15.93 5.42 -6.92
N ASP A 12 15.72 5.89 -8.12
CA ASP A 12 15.10 5.13 -9.20
C ASP A 12 15.79 5.43 -10.53
N ALA A 13 15.67 4.47 -11.45
CA ALA A 13 16.11 4.57 -12.82
C ALA A 13 15.07 3.96 -13.75
N ASN A 14 14.78 4.61 -14.85
CA ASN A 14 13.94 4.08 -15.89
C ASN A 14 14.57 4.31 -17.26
N ALA A 15 14.36 3.38 -18.17
CA ALA A 15 14.81 3.47 -19.54
C ALA A 15 13.78 2.84 -20.48
N ARG A 16 13.63 3.42 -21.65
CA ARG A 16 12.82 2.85 -22.73
C ARG A 16 13.56 2.97 -24.04
N LEU A 17 13.68 1.84 -24.73
CA LEU A 17 14.18 1.78 -26.09
C LEU A 17 13.03 1.30 -26.98
N THR A 18 12.73 2.07 -28.03
CA THR A 18 11.65 1.75 -28.96
C THR A 18 12.23 1.68 -30.37
N HIS A 19 11.94 0.59 -31.07
CA HIS A 19 12.25 0.43 -32.47
C HIS A 19 10.97 0.24 -33.28
N ARG A 20 10.79 1.04 -34.30
CA ARG A 20 9.64 0.98 -35.21
C ARG A 20 10.08 0.36 -36.53
N PHE A 21 9.65 -0.87 -36.77
CA PHE A 21 9.92 -1.59 -38.04
C PHE A 21 9.07 -1.04 -39.16
N ALA A 22 7.82 -0.65 -38.85
CA ALA A 22 6.85 -0.04 -39.75
C ALA A 22 5.90 0.86 -38.94
N PRO A 23 5.07 1.72 -39.55
CA PRO A 23 4.12 2.57 -38.84
C PRO A 23 3.28 1.81 -37.80
N ASP A 24 2.89 0.57 -38.13
CA ASP A 24 2.01 -0.27 -37.32
C ASP A 24 2.73 -1.49 -36.72
N ASN A 25 4.05 -1.44 -36.59
CA ASN A 25 4.88 -2.51 -36.04
C ASN A 25 5.99 -1.91 -35.15
N THR A 26 5.81 -1.99 -33.85
CA THR A 26 6.68 -1.35 -32.88
C THR A 26 7.11 -2.34 -31.80
N LEU A 27 8.40 -2.42 -31.54
CA LEU A 27 8.99 -3.19 -30.45
C LEU A 27 9.57 -2.21 -29.41
N SER A 28 9.22 -2.41 -28.16
CA SER A 28 9.68 -1.57 -27.06
C SER A 28 10.28 -2.40 -25.93
N LEU A 29 11.50 -2.09 -25.53
CA LEU A 29 12.12 -2.60 -24.31
C LEU A 29 11.99 -1.54 -23.23
N ASN A 30 11.39 -1.90 -22.09
CA ASN A 30 11.24 -1.02 -20.94
C ASN A 30 12.01 -1.61 -19.76
N PHE A 31 12.64 -0.75 -19.01
CA PHE A 31 13.33 -1.09 -17.77
C PHE A 31 12.97 -0.06 -16.70
N TYR A 32 12.68 -0.54 -15.50
CA TYR A 32 12.53 0.26 -14.29
C TYR A 32 13.21 -0.44 -13.12
N MET A 33 13.91 0.32 -12.30
CA MET A 33 14.43 -0.14 -11.03
C MET A 33 14.40 1.00 -10.02
N GLY A 34 13.90 0.72 -8.80
CA GLY A 34 13.89 1.68 -7.70
C GLY A 34 14.13 1.02 -6.37
N ARG A 35 14.76 1.74 -5.45
CA ARG A 35 15.03 1.26 -4.10
C ARG A 35 14.91 2.39 -3.09
N ASP A 36 14.26 2.07 -1.98
CA ASP A 36 14.08 2.91 -0.82
C ASP A 36 14.74 2.28 0.40
N ASN A 37 15.27 3.11 1.28
CA ASN A 37 15.83 2.73 2.56
C ASN A 37 15.39 3.75 3.62
N LEU A 38 14.78 3.26 4.69
CA LEU A 38 14.36 4.05 5.85
C LEU A 38 14.99 3.43 7.09
N GLY A 39 15.69 4.25 7.85
CA GLY A 39 16.31 3.81 9.11
C GLY A 39 15.84 4.66 10.27
N PHE A 40 15.66 3.99 11.42
CA PHE A 40 15.41 4.59 12.72
C PHE A 40 16.35 3.99 13.73
N GLY A 41 16.98 4.84 14.54
CA GLY A 41 17.78 4.39 15.66
C GLY A 41 17.39 5.12 16.95
N ILE A 42 17.44 4.39 18.04
CA ILE A 42 17.26 4.91 19.39
C ILE A 42 18.41 4.40 20.26
N GLY A 43 19.03 5.32 20.97
CA GLY A 43 20.02 5.00 22.01
C GLY A 43 19.60 5.62 23.33
N VAL A 44 19.64 4.83 24.37
CA VAL A 44 19.38 5.29 25.76
C VAL A 44 20.62 4.96 26.58
N GLU A 45 21.12 5.96 27.27
CA GLU A 45 22.27 5.84 28.17
C GLU A 45 21.92 6.46 29.52
N ASP A 46 21.95 5.62 30.55
CA ASP A 46 21.72 6.01 31.93
C ASP A 46 22.93 5.55 32.76
N ILE A 47 23.65 6.52 33.33
CA ILE A 47 24.89 6.30 34.07
C ILE A 47 24.77 6.99 35.42
N ASP A 48 24.79 6.20 36.47
CA ASP A 48 24.88 6.61 37.86
C ASP A 48 26.21 6.15 38.48
N GLU A 49 26.48 6.51 39.73
CA GLU A 49 27.73 6.17 40.44
C GLU A 49 27.95 4.65 40.54
N ASP A 50 26.89 3.89 40.69
CA ASP A 50 26.90 2.43 40.90
C ASP A 50 26.31 1.61 39.74
N ARG A 51 25.84 2.26 38.68
CA ARG A 51 25.17 1.59 37.54
C ARG A 51 25.43 2.30 36.21
N SER A 52 25.64 1.50 35.18
CA SER A 52 25.61 1.97 33.79
C SER A 52 24.68 1.09 32.99
N GLU A 53 23.71 1.69 32.30
CA GLU A 53 22.77 1.03 31.43
C GLU A 53 22.82 1.69 30.05
N VAL A 54 23.17 0.92 29.03
CA VAL A 54 23.20 1.36 27.62
C VAL A 54 22.32 0.43 26.79
N THR A 55 21.35 1.03 26.11
CA THR A 55 20.50 0.32 25.16
C THR A 55 20.55 1.05 23.82
N ASP A 56 21.00 0.38 22.79
CA ASP A 56 20.95 0.85 21.40
C ASP A 56 20.04 -0.07 20.58
N GLY A 57 19.17 0.52 19.78
CA GLY A 57 18.28 -0.20 18.86
C GLY A 57 18.23 0.49 17.50
N ASP A 58 18.42 -0.27 16.43
CA ASP A 58 18.32 0.22 15.06
C ASP A 58 17.32 -0.62 14.27
N LEU A 59 16.41 0.04 13.55
CA LEU A 59 15.48 -0.56 12.62
C LEU A 59 15.79 -0.04 11.21
N ALA A 60 16.19 -0.94 10.33
CA ALA A 60 16.37 -0.65 8.91
C ALA A 60 15.28 -1.29 8.07
N LEU A 61 14.59 -0.49 7.28
CA LEU A 61 13.54 -0.89 6.36
C LEU A 61 14.01 -0.65 4.93
N ASN A 62 13.98 -1.70 4.11
CA ASN A 62 14.37 -1.60 2.72
C ASN A 62 13.26 -2.18 1.83
N TRP A 63 12.92 -1.48 0.76
CA TRP A 63 12.03 -2.01 -0.26
C TRP A 63 12.45 -1.52 -1.64
N GLY A 64 12.08 -2.27 -2.65
CA GLY A 64 12.41 -1.90 -4.02
C GLY A 64 11.76 -2.83 -5.03
N ASN A 65 11.68 -2.32 -6.25
CA ASN A 65 11.10 -3.02 -7.38
C ASN A 65 12.04 -2.94 -8.58
N MET A 66 12.02 -3.99 -9.38
CA MET A 66 12.64 -4.02 -10.71
C MET A 66 11.62 -4.58 -11.69
N VAL A 67 11.49 -3.96 -12.85
CA VAL A 67 10.64 -4.44 -13.94
C VAL A 67 11.39 -4.31 -15.25
N THR A 68 11.38 -5.38 -16.03
CA THR A 68 11.86 -5.37 -17.41
C THR A 68 10.77 -5.96 -18.29
N SER A 69 10.41 -5.30 -19.37
CA SER A 69 9.43 -5.84 -20.32
C SER A 69 9.82 -5.57 -21.77
N LEU A 70 9.59 -6.56 -22.60
CA LEU A 70 9.65 -6.47 -24.05
C LEU A 70 8.21 -6.50 -24.57
N ASN A 71 7.77 -5.42 -25.20
CA ASN A 71 6.41 -5.28 -25.72
C ASN A 71 6.46 -5.13 -27.24
N TRP A 72 5.60 -5.86 -27.91
CA TRP A 72 5.47 -5.86 -29.36
C TRP A 72 4.05 -5.53 -29.74
N ASP A 73 3.86 -4.33 -30.30
CA ASP A 73 2.60 -3.81 -30.82
C ASP A 73 2.59 -4.01 -32.33
N LEU A 74 1.62 -4.75 -32.84
CA LEU A 74 1.52 -5.15 -34.25
C LEU A 74 0.09 -5.04 -34.76
N LYS A 75 -0.09 -4.35 -35.89
CA LYS A 75 -1.30 -4.42 -36.69
C LYS A 75 -1.20 -5.61 -37.64
N LEU A 76 -2.01 -6.66 -37.43
CA LEU A 76 -2.06 -7.85 -38.30
C LEU A 76 -2.90 -7.61 -39.55
N SER A 77 -3.99 -6.85 -39.41
CA SER A 77 -4.87 -6.46 -40.50
C SER A 77 -5.54 -5.12 -40.18
N ASP A 78 -6.38 -4.58 -41.08
CA ASP A 78 -7.04 -3.30 -40.85
C ASP A 78 -7.95 -3.27 -39.63
N ASN A 79 -8.40 -4.44 -39.19
CA ASN A 79 -9.32 -4.58 -38.08
C ASN A 79 -8.81 -5.49 -36.96
N LEU A 80 -7.53 -5.92 -36.99
CA LEU A 80 -6.95 -6.80 -35.97
C LEU A 80 -5.58 -6.29 -35.51
N TYR A 81 -5.46 -6.00 -34.23
CA TYR A 81 -4.23 -5.58 -33.56
C TYR A 81 -3.81 -6.61 -32.52
N VAL A 82 -2.52 -6.73 -32.32
CA VAL A 82 -1.90 -7.62 -31.33
C VAL A 82 -0.94 -6.85 -30.47
N ASP A 83 -1.04 -7.05 -29.16
CA ASP A 83 -0.10 -6.61 -28.16
C ASP A 83 0.48 -7.85 -27.46
N ALA A 84 1.75 -8.13 -27.69
CA ALA A 84 2.46 -9.23 -27.06
C ALA A 84 3.53 -8.71 -26.13
N SER A 85 3.64 -9.27 -24.93
CA SER A 85 4.64 -8.87 -23.97
C SER A 85 5.29 -10.04 -23.26
N LEU A 86 6.60 -9.93 -23.05
CA LEU A 86 7.37 -10.74 -22.12
C LEU A 86 7.83 -9.83 -21.00
N PHE A 87 7.69 -10.25 -19.75
CA PHE A 87 8.08 -9.41 -18.62
C PHE A 87 8.72 -10.23 -17.50
N HIS A 88 9.64 -9.58 -16.84
CA HIS A 88 10.17 -9.99 -15.55
C HIS A 88 9.95 -8.87 -14.54
N SER A 89 9.47 -9.20 -13.35
CA SER A 89 9.43 -8.25 -12.24
C SER A 89 9.98 -8.88 -10.97
N GLN A 90 10.58 -8.05 -10.13
CA GLN A 90 11.01 -8.41 -8.80
C GLN A 90 10.54 -7.37 -7.81
N ASN A 91 9.87 -7.82 -6.77
CA ASN A 91 9.65 -7.03 -5.56
C ASN A 91 10.52 -7.60 -4.45
N ARG A 92 11.26 -6.74 -3.77
CA ARG A 92 12.05 -7.10 -2.59
C ARG A 92 11.74 -6.13 -1.47
N SER A 93 11.41 -6.67 -0.31
CA SER A 93 11.28 -5.91 0.93
C SER A 93 12.01 -6.61 2.06
N SER A 94 12.58 -5.84 2.98
CA SER A 94 13.23 -6.38 4.17
C SER A 94 13.11 -5.41 5.32
N TYR A 95 13.07 -5.95 6.53
CA TYR A 95 13.45 -5.23 7.73
C TYR A 95 14.61 -5.94 8.41
N GLU A 96 15.37 -5.17 9.15
CA GLU A 96 16.45 -5.61 9.99
C GLU A 96 16.37 -4.81 11.29
N LEU A 97 16.22 -5.52 12.39
CA LEU A 97 16.15 -4.95 13.74
C LEU A 97 17.36 -5.43 14.52
N THR A 98 18.18 -4.50 14.97
CA THR A 98 19.28 -4.80 15.87
C THR A 98 19.02 -4.15 17.22
N SER A 99 19.38 -4.83 18.30
CA SER A 99 19.37 -4.27 19.64
C SER A 99 20.60 -4.72 20.42
N VAL A 100 21.19 -3.80 21.15
CA VAL A 100 22.30 -4.05 22.05
C VAL A 100 21.94 -3.48 23.42
N GLU A 101 22.08 -4.31 24.44
CA GLU A 101 21.91 -3.94 25.84
C GLU A 101 23.22 -4.23 26.56
N ASP A 102 23.79 -3.25 27.27
CA ASP A 102 25.01 -3.40 28.08
C ASP A 102 24.77 -2.74 29.47
N ASN A 103 24.45 -3.58 30.41
CA ASN A 103 24.14 -3.17 31.77
C ASN A 103 25.28 -3.58 32.72
N ARG A 104 25.81 -2.63 33.47
CA ARG A 104 26.89 -2.85 34.44
C ARG A 104 26.45 -2.34 35.81
N SER A 105 26.62 -3.16 36.83
CA SER A 105 26.40 -2.83 38.22
C SER A 105 27.75 -2.83 38.96
N TYR A 106 28.17 -1.68 39.43
CA TYR A 106 29.49 -1.52 40.10
C TYR A 106 29.35 -1.86 41.57
N MET A 107 30.38 -2.54 42.10
CA MET A 107 30.47 -2.92 43.50
C MET A 107 31.45 -2.02 44.25
N MET A 108 31.35 -1.96 45.59
CA MET A 108 32.19 -1.10 46.42
C MET A 108 33.70 -1.44 46.35
N ASP A 109 34.05 -2.64 45.89
CA ASP A 109 35.45 -3.07 45.72
C ASP A 109 36.03 -2.71 44.34
N GLY A 110 35.26 -2.01 43.48
CA GLY A 110 35.66 -1.59 42.16
C GLY A 110 35.44 -2.67 41.06
N THR A 111 34.91 -3.83 41.42
CA THR A 111 34.45 -4.83 40.46
C THR A 111 33.07 -4.49 39.94
N TYR A 112 32.63 -5.13 38.85
CA TYR A 112 31.28 -4.97 38.33
C TYR A 112 30.73 -6.28 37.78
N ASP A 113 29.43 -6.47 37.93
CA ASP A 113 28.65 -7.46 37.21
C ASP A 113 28.19 -6.87 35.89
N ARG A 114 28.31 -7.64 34.83
CA ARG A 114 27.89 -7.22 33.48
C ARG A 114 26.85 -8.18 32.91
N TYR A 115 25.72 -7.60 32.50
CA TYR A 115 24.79 -8.22 31.61
C TYR A 115 24.94 -7.56 30.23
N TRP A 116 25.24 -8.35 29.22
CA TRP A 116 25.33 -7.89 27.85
C TRP A 116 24.50 -8.80 26.96
N ARG A 117 23.74 -8.19 26.05
CA ARG A 117 22.90 -8.89 25.07
C ARG A 117 22.94 -8.14 23.75
N SER A 118 23.18 -8.86 22.65
CA SER A 118 22.98 -8.38 21.28
C SER A 118 21.96 -9.28 20.60
N ALA A 119 20.99 -8.67 19.95
CA ALA A 119 19.99 -9.39 19.17
C ALA A 119 19.87 -8.75 17.79
N GLU A 120 19.87 -9.60 16.77
CA GLU A 120 19.59 -9.24 15.39
C GLU A 120 18.41 -10.07 14.89
N GLU A 121 17.39 -9.40 14.36
CA GLU A 121 16.27 -10.05 13.67
C GLU A 121 16.13 -9.44 12.27
N TYR A 122 16.05 -10.30 11.25
CA TYR A 122 15.75 -9.87 9.90
C TYR A 122 14.61 -10.67 9.28
N ASN A 123 13.87 -10.01 8.40
CA ASN A 123 12.90 -10.64 7.51
C ASN A 123 13.09 -10.06 6.10
N ILE A 124 13.19 -10.95 5.13
CA ILE A 124 13.35 -10.60 3.73
C ILE A 124 12.27 -11.30 2.94
N ALA A 125 11.45 -10.54 2.23
CA ALA A 125 10.47 -11.05 1.29
C ALA A 125 10.90 -10.70 -0.13
N VAL A 126 10.96 -11.70 -0.99
CA VAL A 126 11.25 -11.53 -2.42
C VAL A 126 10.17 -12.24 -3.22
N VAL A 127 9.60 -11.52 -4.17
CA VAL A 127 8.70 -12.07 -5.18
C VAL A 127 9.33 -11.79 -6.54
N ASN A 128 9.56 -12.84 -7.32
CA ASN A 128 9.98 -12.72 -8.71
C ASN A 128 8.87 -13.26 -9.60
N ASP A 129 8.53 -12.48 -10.62
CA ASP A 129 7.55 -12.85 -11.63
C ASP A 129 8.24 -12.95 -12.98
N LEU A 130 7.92 -13.99 -13.72
CA LEU A 130 8.27 -14.13 -15.13
C LEU A 130 7.02 -14.49 -15.89
N GLY A 131 6.67 -13.70 -16.89
CA GLY A 131 5.42 -13.91 -17.61
C GLY A 131 5.44 -13.50 -19.06
N ALA A 132 4.46 -14.05 -19.78
CA ALA A 132 4.12 -13.69 -21.14
C ALA A 132 2.64 -13.35 -21.21
N LYS A 133 2.30 -12.41 -22.03
CA LYS A 133 0.93 -11.96 -22.29
C LYS A 133 0.76 -11.72 -23.78
N VAL A 134 -0.39 -12.09 -24.33
CA VAL A 134 -0.79 -11.76 -25.71
C VAL A 134 -2.25 -11.33 -25.67
N ASP A 135 -2.51 -10.14 -26.15
CA ASP A 135 -3.85 -9.57 -26.30
C ASP A 135 -4.14 -9.28 -27.76
N PHE A 136 -5.38 -9.45 -28.14
CA PHE A 136 -5.91 -9.16 -29.45
C PHE A 136 -7.05 -8.15 -29.31
N ASP A 137 -6.99 -7.10 -30.12
CA ASP A 137 -8.06 -6.14 -30.34
C ASP A 137 -8.63 -6.36 -31.77
N TRP A 138 -9.86 -6.84 -31.83
CA TRP A 138 -10.51 -7.18 -33.09
C TRP A 138 -11.78 -6.33 -33.29
N TYR A 139 -11.85 -5.66 -34.43
CA TYR A 139 -12.96 -4.80 -34.84
C TYR A 139 -13.70 -5.46 -36.02
N PRO A 140 -14.54 -6.50 -35.80
CA PRO A 140 -15.25 -7.19 -36.89
C PRO A 140 -16.28 -6.29 -37.58
N SER A 141 -16.79 -5.27 -36.90
CA SER A 141 -17.70 -4.26 -37.40
C SER A 141 -17.62 -2.95 -36.60
N GLU A 142 -18.31 -1.91 -37.05
CA GLU A 142 -18.40 -0.64 -36.30
C GLU A 142 -19.14 -0.76 -34.95
N SER A 143 -19.87 -1.86 -34.74
CA SER A 143 -20.69 -2.09 -33.54
C SER A 143 -20.04 -3.04 -32.55
N HIS A 144 -18.95 -3.69 -32.91
CA HIS A 144 -18.27 -4.66 -32.06
C HIS A 144 -16.77 -4.40 -31.98
N HIS A 145 -16.27 -4.31 -30.73
CA HIS A 145 -14.85 -4.33 -30.43
C HIS A 145 -14.58 -5.51 -29.48
N ILE A 146 -14.07 -6.60 -30.03
CA ILE A 146 -13.80 -7.83 -29.30
C ILE A 146 -12.35 -7.83 -28.85
N ARG A 147 -12.13 -7.92 -27.55
CA ARG A 147 -10.81 -8.12 -26.96
C ARG A 147 -10.71 -9.52 -26.37
N PHE A 148 -9.66 -10.22 -26.68
CA PHE A 148 -9.37 -11.53 -26.10
C PHE A 148 -7.88 -11.73 -25.94
N GLY A 149 -7.50 -12.54 -24.97
CA GLY A 149 -6.08 -12.73 -24.74
C GLY A 149 -5.77 -13.78 -23.70
N THR A 150 -4.48 -13.99 -23.51
CA THR A 150 -3.94 -14.93 -22.55
C THR A 150 -2.76 -14.33 -21.81
N LYS A 151 -2.64 -14.66 -20.52
CA LYS A 151 -1.47 -14.36 -19.70
C LYS A 151 -1.01 -15.65 -19.03
N LEU A 152 0.28 -15.91 -19.08
CA LEU A 152 0.94 -16.96 -18.30
C LEU A 152 1.97 -16.28 -17.39
N CYS A 153 1.87 -16.45 -16.08
CA CYS A 153 2.82 -15.90 -15.13
C CYS A 153 3.28 -16.99 -14.15
N GLY A 154 4.58 -17.12 -14.02
CA GLY A 154 5.23 -17.87 -12.96
C GLY A 154 5.68 -16.91 -11.85
N HIS A 155 5.26 -17.17 -10.61
CA HIS A 155 5.64 -16.40 -9.43
C HIS A 155 6.53 -17.24 -8.52
N LEU A 156 7.64 -16.66 -8.08
CA LEU A 156 8.55 -17.26 -7.11
C LEU A 156 8.57 -16.40 -5.84
N TYR A 157 7.90 -16.89 -4.79
CA TYR A 157 7.91 -16.28 -3.47
C TYR A 157 9.03 -16.89 -2.64
N SER A 158 9.93 -16.08 -2.11
CA SER A 158 11.11 -16.53 -1.37
C SER A 158 11.30 -15.75 -0.06
N PRO A 159 10.41 -15.95 0.94
CA PRO A 159 10.58 -15.33 2.24
C PRO A 159 11.73 -15.97 3.03
N ARG A 160 12.45 -15.14 3.78
CA ARG A 160 13.53 -15.56 4.69
C ARG A 160 13.38 -14.79 6.01
N ARG A 161 13.66 -15.47 7.11
CA ARG A 161 13.75 -14.88 8.44
C ARG A 161 14.97 -15.43 9.16
N GLY A 162 15.62 -14.60 9.93
CA GLY A 162 16.65 -15.03 10.87
C GLY A 162 16.57 -14.24 12.16
N ILE A 163 16.98 -14.91 13.23
CA ILE A 163 17.18 -14.32 14.55
C ILE A 163 18.53 -14.82 15.02
N SER A 164 19.36 -13.91 15.50
CA SER A 164 20.62 -14.22 16.18
C SER A 164 20.63 -13.48 17.51
N VAL A 165 20.84 -14.18 18.59
CA VAL A 165 20.95 -13.61 19.93
C VAL A 165 22.27 -14.10 20.52
N GLU A 166 23.09 -13.14 20.94
CA GLU A 166 24.28 -13.39 21.73
C GLU A 166 24.13 -12.68 23.06
N GLN A 167 24.38 -13.38 24.14
CA GLN A 167 24.26 -12.79 25.46
C GLN A 167 25.36 -13.30 26.38
N ASN A 168 25.74 -12.46 27.31
CA ASN A 168 26.62 -12.82 28.41
C ASN A 168 25.97 -12.37 29.72
N ILE A 169 25.61 -13.34 30.55
CA ILE A 169 24.97 -13.12 31.85
C ILE A 169 25.99 -13.52 32.90
N PHE A 170 26.55 -12.51 33.58
CA PHE A 170 27.51 -12.71 34.66
C PHE A 170 28.67 -13.69 34.29
N GLY A 171 29.25 -13.48 33.12
CA GLY A 171 30.39 -14.29 32.64
C GLY A 171 30.01 -15.61 31.95
N ARG A 172 28.72 -15.92 31.82
CA ARG A 172 28.22 -17.08 31.03
C ARG A 172 27.74 -16.60 29.66
N GLY A 173 28.50 -16.93 28.63
CA GLY A 173 28.16 -16.63 27.26
C GLY A 173 27.19 -17.66 26.69
N GLU A 174 26.13 -17.20 26.02
CA GLU A 174 25.18 -18.02 25.28
C GLU A 174 24.97 -17.40 23.90
N SER A 175 24.81 -18.24 22.90
CA SER A 175 24.50 -17.82 21.53
C SER A 175 23.43 -18.72 20.94
N GLU A 176 22.39 -18.12 20.36
CA GLU A 176 21.33 -18.79 19.66
C GLU A 176 21.15 -18.16 18.28
N THR A 177 21.11 -18.98 17.25
CA THR A 177 20.86 -18.52 15.87
C THR A 177 19.84 -19.42 15.20
N GLU A 178 18.74 -18.84 14.74
CA GLU A 178 17.74 -19.52 13.93
C GLU A 178 17.64 -18.82 12.56
N SER A 179 17.65 -19.60 11.49
CA SER A 179 17.42 -19.09 10.14
C SER A 179 16.46 -19.99 9.37
N VAL A 180 15.41 -19.40 8.83
CA VAL A 180 14.37 -20.10 8.06
C VAL A 180 14.23 -19.47 6.67
N ARG A 181 14.20 -20.35 5.66
CA ARG A 181 13.89 -19.98 4.28
C ARG A 181 12.76 -20.87 3.75
N LYS A 182 11.77 -20.26 3.11
CA LYS A 182 10.72 -20.97 2.38
C LYS A 182 10.71 -20.53 0.91
N THR A 183 10.20 -21.38 0.05
CA THR A 183 10.06 -21.09 -1.37
C THR A 183 8.71 -21.63 -1.86
N TYR A 184 7.98 -20.81 -2.59
CA TYR A 184 6.72 -21.17 -3.21
C TYR A 184 6.79 -20.82 -4.70
N ASN A 185 6.72 -21.86 -5.54
CA ASN A 185 6.54 -21.70 -6.98
C ASN A 185 5.05 -21.71 -7.28
N CYS A 186 4.58 -20.67 -7.92
CA CYS A 186 3.19 -20.50 -8.31
C CYS A 186 3.11 -20.32 -9.82
N LEU A 187 2.21 -21.04 -10.49
CA LEU A 187 1.89 -20.85 -11.89
C LEU A 187 0.47 -20.32 -12.02
N GLU A 188 0.32 -19.16 -12.66
CA GLU A 188 -0.95 -18.46 -12.82
C GLU A 188 -1.23 -18.13 -14.31
N PRO A 189 -1.83 -19.05 -15.06
CA PRO A 189 -2.38 -18.77 -16.38
C PRO A 189 -3.78 -18.16 -16.29
N SER A 190 -4.12 -17.35 -17.28
CA SER A 190 -5.47 -16.84 -17.48
C SER A 190 -5.81 -16.62 -18.95
N LEU A 191 -7.08 -16.75 -19.26
CA LEU A 191 -7.68 -16.47 -20.56
C LEU A 191 -8.83 -15.50 -20.35
N TYR A 192 -9.07 -14.60 -21.30
CA TYR A 192 -10.23 -13.74 -21.26
C TYR A 192 -10.75 -13.43 -22.64
N VAL A 193 -12.05 -13.10 -22.69
CA VAL A 193 -12.72 -12.54 -23.86
C VAL A 193 -13.71 -11.50 -23.36
N GLU A 194 -13.79 -10.38 -24.05
CA GLU A 194 -14.81 -9.36 -23.83
C GLU A 194 -15.22 -8.72 -25.16
N ASP A 195 -16.48 -8.31 -25.25
CA ASP A 195 -17.02 -7.60 -26.39
C ASP A 195 -17.65 -6.28 -25.94
N GLU A 196 -17.14 -5.19 -26.47
CA GLU A 196 -17.71 -3.86 -26.34
C GLU A 196 -18.62 -3.61 -27.52
N MET A 197 -19.93 -3.62 -27.26
CA MET A 197 -20.98 -3.61 -28.25
C MET A 197 -21.73 -2.29 -28.27
N ARG A 198 -21.95 -1.74 -29.46
CA ARG A 198 -22.94 -0.68 -29.67
C ARG A 198 -24.24 -1.32 -30.11
N LEU A 199 -25.14 -1.60 -29.14
CA LEU A 199 -26.43 -2.26 -29.39
C LEU A 199 -27.45 -1.33 -30.04
N ALA A 200 -27.37 -0.03 -29.69
CA ALA A 200 -28.18 1.03 -30.27
C ALA A 200 -27.44 2.37 -30.15
N SER A 201 -27.94 3.44 -30.77
CA SER A 201 -27.35 4.77 -30.66
C SER A 201 -27.35 5.33 -29.20
N TRP A 202 -28.22 4.79 -28.37
CA TRP A 202 -28.38 5.16 -26.95
C TRP A 202 -27.89 4.09 -25.97
N LEU A 203 -27.49 2.89 -26.45
CA LEU A 203 -27.10 1.74 -25.60
C LEU A 203 -25.78 1.13 -26.05
N GLU A 204 -24.80 1.17 -25.17
CA GLU A 204 -23.53 0.46 -25.28
C GLU A 204 -23.45 -0.58 -24.15
N ALA A 205 -22.90 -1.74 -24.45
CA ALA A 205 -22.67 -2.80 -23.48
C ALA A 205 -21.25 -3.35 -23.63
N ASN A 206 -20.61 -3.65 -22.51
CA ASN A 206 -19.37 -4.43 -22.47
C ASN A 206 -19.65 -5.69 -21.66
N VAL A 207 -19.43 -6.85 -22.25
CA VAL A 207 -19.62 -8.16 -21.62
C VAL A 207 -18.35 -8.96 -21.75
N GLY A 208 -17.81 -9.43 -20.64
CA GLY A 208 -16.57 -10.17 -20.63
C GLY A 208 -16.56 -11.32 -19.63
N LEU A 209 -15.70 -12.28 -19.92
CA LEU A 209 -15.42 -13.42 -19.06
C LEU A 209 -13.93 -13.66 -18.99
N ARG A 210 -13.38 -13.75 -17.79
CA ARG A 210 -12.00 -14.19 -17.55
C ARG A 210 -12.04 -15.51 -16.79
N TYR A 211 -11.24 -16.46 -17.23
CA TYR A 211 -10.92 -17.66 -16.48
C TYR A 211 -9.46 -17.64 -16.08
N ALA A 212 -9.18 -17.91 -14.82
CA ALA A 212 -7.81 -17.99 -14.30
C ALA A 212 -7.69 -19.18 -13.36
N PHE A 213 -6.51 -19.73 -13.25
CA PHE A 213 -6.19 -20.65 -12.17
C PHE A 213 -4.80 -20.39 -11.59
N SER A 214 -4.58 -20.83 -10.36
CA SER A 214 -3.29 -20.74 -9.69
C SER A 214 -2.93 -22.10 -9.12
N ARG A 215 -1.70 -22.55 -9.38
CA ARG A 215 -1.17 -23.81 -8.88
C ARG A 215 0.07 -23.62 -8.02
N VAL A 216 -0.03 -24.07 -6.75
CA VAL A 216 1.05 -23.98 -5.77
C VAL A 216 1.13 -25.31 -4.99
N LYS A 217 2.33 -25.91 -4.88
CA LYS A 217 2.56 -27.15 -4.09
C LYS A 217 1.51 -28.25 -4.31
N GLY A 218 1.10 -28.46 -5.56
CA GLY A 218 0.10 -29.49 -5.91
C GLY A 218 -1.37 -29.08 -5.73
N LYS A 219 -1.67 -27.98 -5.06
CA LYS A 219 -3.03 -27.43 -4.97
C LYS A 219 -3.31 -26.51 -6.15
N THR A 220 -4.46 -26.67 -6.76
CA THR A 220 -4.95 -25.79 -7.84
C THR A 220 -6.23 -25.11 -7.40
N TRP A 221 -6.27 -23.79 -7.58
CA TRP A 221 -7.46 -22.96 -7.37
C TRP A 221 -7.91 -22.39 -8.71
N HIS A 222 -9.23 -22.32 -8.93
CA HIS A 222 -9.83 -21.84 -10.15
C HIS A 222 -10.68 -20.60 -9.89
N SER A 223 -10.75 -19.70 -10.86
CA SER A 223 -11.59 -18.52 -10.83
C SER A 223 -12.28 -18.31 -12.17
N VAL A 224 -13.58 -18.05 -12.12
CA VAL A 224 -14.39 -17.56 -13.25
C VAL A 224 -14.85 -16.16 -12.89
N GLU A 225 -14.51 -15.19 -13.71
CA GLU A 225 -14.64 -13.76 -13.42
C GLU A 225 -15.48 -13.06 -14.50
N PRO A 226 -16.83 -13.13 -14.39
CA PRO A 226 -17.72 -12.40 -15.28
C PRO A 226 -17.66 -10.89 -15.00
N ARG A 227 -17.82 -10.10 -16.06
CA ARG A 227 -17.94 -8.65 -16.00
C ARG A 227 -18.96 -8.18 -17.03
N VAL A 228 -19.80 -7.24 -16.61
CA VAL A 228 -20.80 -6.60 -17.46
C VAL A 228 -20.82 -5.11 -17.14
N ALA A 229 -20.80 -4.28 -18.16
CA ALA A 229 -21.03 -2.85 -18.02
C ALA A 229 -22.02 -2.40 -19.10
N LEU A 230 -22.95 -1.54 -18.71
CA LEU A 230 -23.97 -0.94 -19.56
C LEU A 230 -23.87 0.58 -19.50
N SER A 231 -23.98 1.22 -20.64
CA SER A 231 -24.01 2.68 -20.77
C SER A 231 -25.24 3.10 -21.58
N PHE A 232 -26.14 3.82 -20.92
CA PHE A 232 -27.37 4.36 -21.49
C PHE A 232 -27.20 5.85 -21.74
N ARG A 233 -27.11 6.26 -22.98
CA ARG A 233 -27.04 7.66 -23.40
C ARG A 233 -28.46 8.23 -23.55
N ILE A 234 -28.94 8.91 -22.52
CA ILE A 234 -30.29 9.51 -22.49
C ILE A 234 -30.34 10.75 -23.39
N SER A 235 -29.26 11.52 -23.39
CA SER A 235 -29.08 12.70 -24.22
C SER A 235 -27.58 12.95 -24.47
N PRO A 236 -27.20 13.90 -25.34
CA PRO A 236 -25.79 14.28 -25.48
C PRO A 236 -25.11 14.74 -24.18
N MET A 237 -25.91 15.19 -23.21
CA MET A 237 -25.42 15.67 -21.93
C MET A 237 -25.57 14.68 -20.78
N VAL A 238 -26.36 13.61 -20.92
CA VAL A 238 -26.72 12.71 -19.82
C VAL A 238 -26.50 11.25 -20.19
N ALA A 239 -25.68 10.54 -19.44
CA ALA A 239 -25.53 9.09 -19.53
C ALA A 239 -25.74 8.44 -18.16
N LEU A 240 -26.42 7.29 -18.16
CA LEU A 240 -26.49 6.38 -17.01
C LEU A 240 -25.55 5.20 -17.26
N LYS A 241 -24.79 4.80 -16.28
CA LYS A 241 -23.94 3.60 -16.37
C LYS A 241 -24.19 2.67 -15.21
N ALA A 242 -24.12 1.38 -15.49
CA ALA A 242 -24.19 0.32 -14.47
C ALA A 242 -23.18 -0.75 -14.77
N SER A 243 -22.61 -1.37 -13.75
CA SER A 243 -21.64 -2.46 -13.92
C SER A 243 -21.74 -3.50 -12.83
N TYR A 244 -21.35 -4.73 -13.19
CA TYR A 244 -21.14 -5.83 -12.27
C TYR A 244 -19.83 -6.53 -12.63
N THR A 245 -19.03 -6.85 -11.59
CA THR A 245 -17.73 -7.51 -11.79
C THR A 245 -17.47 -8.50 -10.66
N GLU A 246 -16.99 -9.70 -11.02
CA GLU A 246 -16.35 -10.63 -10.08
C GLU A 246 -14.86 -10.70 -10.34
N MET A 247 -14.06 -10.85 -9.27
CA MET A 247 -12.62 -10.98 -9.37
C MET A 247 -12.06 -11.83 -8.24
N SER A 248 -10.95 -12.50 -8.50
CA SER A 248 -10.20 -13.26 -7.51
C SER A 248 -8.75 -12.85 -7.48
N GLN A 249 -8.12 -13.02 -6.33
CA GLN A 249 -6.71 -12.73 -6.10
C GLN A 249 -6.06 -13.94 -5.46
N PHE A 250 -5.00 -14.47 -6.10
CA PHE A 250 -4.27 -15.66 -5.67
C PHE A 250 -3.04 -15.35 -4.82
N ALA A 251 -2.78 -14.08 -4.53
CA ALA A 251 -1.72 -13.62 -3.65
C ALA A 251 -2.30 -12.80 -2.50
N HIS A 252 -1.74 -12.94 -1.32
CA HIS A 252 -2.18 -12.26 -0.10
C HIS A 252 -1.05 -11.42 0.45
N CYS A 253 -1.35 -10.18 0.81
CA CYS A 253 -0.45 -9.34 1.58
C CYS A 253 -0.54 -9.74 3.04
N ILE A 254 0.57 -10.23 3.58
CA ILE A 254 0.70 -10.57 4.99
C ILE A 254 1.17 -9.32 5.72
N ALA A 255 0.23 -8.55 6.21
CA ALA A 255 0.47 -7.36 6.99
C ALA A 255 0.27 -7.63 8.47
N SER A 256 1.02 -6.92 9.30
CA SER A 256 0.69 -6.81 10.71
C SER A 256 -0.65 -6.08 10.87
N THR A 257 -1.45 -6.49 11.83
CA THR A 257 -2.71 -5.81 12.22
C THR A 257 -2.47 -4.39 12.76
N TYR A 258 -1.24 -4.08 13.16
CA TYR A 258 -0.93 -2.85 13.89
C TYR A 258 -0.39 -1.72 13.01
N ILE A 259 0.42 -2.03 11.99
CA ILE A 259 1.08 -1.00 11.16
C ILE A 259 1.09 -1.44 9.70
N ASP A 260 0.71 -0.53 8.79
CA ASP A 260 0.83 -0.72 7.35
C ASP A 260 2.19 -0.18 6.92
N LEU A 261 3.13 -1.07 6.71
CA LEU A 261 4.49 -0.72 6.33
C LEU A 261 4.80 -1.19 4.90
N PRO A 262 5.65 -0.49 4.16
CA PRO A 262 5.93 -0.80 2.75
C PRO A 262 6.67 -2.12 2.54
N PHE A 263 7.06 -2.81 3.60
CA PHE A 263 7.73 -4.11 3.55
C PHE A 263 6.79 -5.29 3.86
N ASN A 264 5.49 -5.13 3.71
CA ASN A 264 4.53 -6.23 3.85
C ASN A 264 4.92 -7.40 2.94
N MET A 265 4.88 -8.60 3.51
CA MET A 265 5.25 -9.82 2.80
C MET A 265 4.07 -10.32 1.95
N TRP A 266 4.34 -10.65 0.70
CA TRP A 266 3.35 -11.28 -0.18
C TRP A 266 3.53 -12.79 -0.24
N MET A 267 2.42 -13.53 -0.14
CA MET A 267 2.40 -14.98 -0.16
C MET A 267 1.28 -15.49 -1.07
N PRO A 268 1.46 -16.66 -1.74
CA PRO A 268 0.44 -17.21 -2.62
C PRO A 268 -0.68 -17.90 -1.84
N SER A 269 -1.82 -18.08 -2.48
CA SER A 269 -2.86 -19.02 -2.00
C SER A 269 -2.30 -20.44 -1.98
N THR A 270 -2.51 -21.13 -0.86
CA THR A 270 -2.04 -22.52 -0.65
C THR A 270 -3.23 -23.46 -0.38
N ALA A 271 -2.97 -24.69 0.05
CA ALA A 271 -4.06 -25.61 0.45
C ALA A 271 -4.86 -25.07 1.64
N GLY A 272 -4.19 -24.36 2.57
CA GLY A 272 -4.81 -23.76 3.77
C GLY A 272 -5.35 -22.35 3.55
N ILE A 273 -4.90 -21.64 2.52
CA ILE A 273 -5.22 -20.23 2.25
C ILE A 273 -5.90 -20.12 0.88
N LYS A 274 -7.22 -19.93 0.89
CA LYS A 274 -8.03 -19.81 -0.34
C LYS A 274 -7.76 -18.47 -1.04
N PRO A 275 -7.98 -18.35 -2.36
CA PRO A 275 -7.98 -17.07 -3.05
C PRO A 275 -9.04 -16.12 -2.48
N SER A 276 -8.67 -14.85 -2.31
CA SER A 276 -9.65 -13.81 -2.00
C SER A 276 -10.56 -13.58 -3.20
N ARG A 277 -11.85 -13.37 -2.95
CA ARG A 277 -12.86 -13.12 -3.98
C ARG A 277 -13.64 -11.85 -3.67
N ALA A 278 -13.86 -11.03 -4.68
CA ALA A 278 -14.69 -9.84 -4.57
C ALA A 278 -15.78 -9.84 -5.65
N ARG A 279 -16.97 -9.34 -5.28
CA ARG A 279 -18.09 -9.06 -6.19
C ARG A 279 -18.51 -7.63 -5.97
N GLN A 280 -18.67 -6.89 -7.06
CA GLN A 280 -19.01 -5.48 -7.01
C GLN A 280 -20.09 -5.16 -8.02
N ALA A 281 -21.10 -4.40 -7.60
CA ALA A 281 -22.05 -3.72 -8.46
C ALA A 281 -21.88 -2.20 -8.26
N ALA A 282 -21.97 -1.43 -9.36
CA ALA A 282 -21.93 0.01 -9.33
C ALA A 282 -22.94 0.58 -10.33
N ALA A 283 -23.46 1.76 -10.04
CA ALA A 283 -24.33 2.51 -10.96
C ALA A 283 -24.12 4.02 -10.76
N GLY A 284 -24.23 4.79 -11.84
CA GLY A 284 -23.97 6.22 -11.77
C GLY A 284 -24.63 7.02 -12.88
N VAL A 285 -24.68 8.32 -12.65
CA VAL A 285 -25.16 9.36 -13.58
C VAL A 285 -23.96 10.21 -13.98
N TYR A 286 -23.81 10.46 -15.26
CA TYR A 286 -22.71 11.20 -15.87
C TYR A 286 -23.28 12.34 -16.68
N LEU A 287 -22.93 13.56 -16.32
CA LEU A 287 -23.43 14.78 -16.92
C LEU A 287 -22.28 15.54 -17.60
N ASN A 288 -22.41 15.77 -18.90
CA ASN A 288 -21.54 16.67 -19.66
C ASN A 288 -22.29 18.00 -19.83
N LEU A 289 -21.88 19.00 -19.09
CA LEU A 289 -22.52 20.31 -19.07
C LEU A 289 -21.81 21.29 -20.01
N PRO A 290 -22.45 22.38 -20.43
CA PRO A 290 -21.81 23.42 -21.24
C PRO A 290 -20.56 24.01 -20.55
N HIS A 291 -19.73 24.70 -21.33
CA HIS A 291 -18.53 25.42 -20.87
C HIS A 291 -17.44 24.50 -20.25
N GLY A 292 -17.37 23.24 -20.67
CA GLY A 292 -16.32 22.31 -20.21
C GLY A 292 -16.52 21.79 -18.79
N MET A 293 -17.75 21.81 -18.29
CA MET A 293 -18.11 21.24 -17.00
C MET A 293 -18.58 19.80 -17.14
N ASN A 294 -18.25 18.95 -16.18
CA ASN A 294 -18.81 17.61 -16.03
C ASN A 294 -19.13 17.32 -14.55
N VAL A 295 -20.16 16.53 -14.33
CA VAL A 295 -20.55 16.05 -13.00
C VAL A 295 -20.84 14.56 -13.10
N ASN A 296 -20.19 13.77 -12.24
CA ASN A 296 -20.38 12.33 -12.17
C ASN A 296 -20.82 11.99 -10.74
N VAL A 297 -21.86 11.18 -10.61
CA VAL A 297 -22.31 10.65 -9.30
C VAL A 297 -22.45 9.15 -9.46
N GLU A 298 -21.71 8.39 -8.65
CA GLU A 298 -21.69 6.93 -8.69
C GLU A 298 -21.87 6.34 -7.30
N GLY A 299 -22.69 5.28 -7.19
CA GLY A 299 -22.80 4.45 -6.00
C GLY A 299 -22.34 3.02 -6.27
N TRP A 300 -21.80 2.36 -5.24
CA TRP A 300 -21.34 0.97 -5.34
C TRP A 300 -21.66 0.14 -4.11
N TYR A 301 -21.73 -1.16 -4.31
CA TYR A 301 -21.77 -2.15 -3.27
C TYR A 301 -20.79 -3.30 -3.61
N LYS A 302 -19.92 -3.65 -2.66
CA LYS A 302 -18.89 -4.67 -2.82
C LYS A 302 -18.92 -5.65 -1.65
N THR A 303 -18.86 -6.94 -1.95
CA THR A 303 -18.63 -8.01 -0.97
C THR A 303 -17.28 -8.67 -1.22
N MET A 304 -16.65 -9.13 -0.15
CA MET A 304 -15.35 -9.80 -0.20
C MET A 304 -15.40 -11.05 0.66
N ASP A 305 -14.99 -12.19 0.09
CA ASP A 305 -14.85 -13.46 0.75
C ASP A 305 -13.38 -13.86 0.82
N ASN A 306 -13.03 -14.72 1.78
CA ASN A 306 -11.67 -15.23 1.98
C ASN A 306 -10.65 -14.11 2.18
N LEU A 307 -10.99 -13.10 2.98
CA LEU A 307 -10.02 -12.15 3.51
C LEU A 307 -9.21 -12.84 4.61
N TYR A 308 -7.97 -12.43 4.76
CA TYR A 308 -7.08 -13.00 5.77
C TYR A 308 -6.48 -11.91 6.64
N GLU A 309 -6.47 -12.17 7.96
CA GLU A 309 -5.89 -11.30 8.95
C GLU A 309 -5.09 -12.13 9.95
N TYR A 310 -3.98 -11.59 10.45
CA TYR A 310 -3.15 -12.28 11.44
C TYR A 310 -3.88 -12.34 12.78
N GLY A 311 -4.14 -13.54 13.25
CA GLY A 311 -4.89 -13.81 14.49
C GLY A 311 -4.01 -14.02 15.71
N GLY A 312 -2.83 -13.45 15.74
CA GLY A 312 -1.90 -13.59 16.86
C GLY A 312 -2.06 -12.46 17.89
N THR A 313 -2.01 -12.82 19.17
CA THR A 313 -1.89 -11.88 20.31
C THR A 313 -0.43 -11.49 20.57
N GLY A 314 0.49 -11.90 19.70
CA GLY A 314 1.92 -11.70 19.90
C GLY A 314 2.35 -10.24 19.72
N THR A 315 3.31 -9.82 20.50
CA THR A 315 3.98 -8.53 20.43
C THR A 315 4.82 -8.33 19.17
N SER A 316 4.96 -9.37 18.34
CA SER A 316 5.73 -9.28 17.09
C SER A 316 4.97 -8.48 16.05
N ILE A 317 5.57 -7.39 15.61
CA ILE A 317 5.12 -6.55 14.49
C ILE A 317 5.11 -7.37 13.18
N PHE A 318 5.84 -8.49 13.13
CA PHE A 318 6.10 -9.26 11.93
C PHE A 318 5.60 -10.71 12.05
N PRO A 319 4.76 -11.17 11.11
CA PRO A 319 4.27 -12.54 11.11
C PRO A 319 5.41 -13.55 10.91
N SER A 320 5.36 -14.65 11.65
CA SER A 320 6.32 -15.75 11.44
C SER A 320 6.11 -16.40 10.07
N ILE A 321 7.17 -16.53 9.28
CA ILE A 321 7.14 -17.25 7.99
C ILE A 321 6.99 -18.76 8.15
N THR A 322 7.20 -19.31 9.34
CA THR A 322 7.06 -20.75 9.62
C THR A 322 5.61 -21.15 9.83
N THR A 323 4.83 -20.30 10.49
CA THR A 323 3.45 -20.59 10.91
C THR A 323 2.40 -19.72 10.24
N TRP A 324 2.76 -18.93 9.21
CA TRP A 324 1.85 -17.97 8.61
C TRP A 324 0.52 -18.58 8.16
N GLU A 325 0.54 -19.78 7.53
CA GLU A 325 -0.67 -20.45 7.05
C GLU A 325 -1.65 -20.81 8.18
N THR A 326 -1.15 -21.09 9.38
CA THR A 326 -1.96 -21.44 10.56
C THR A 326 -2.27 -20.24 11.44
N SER A 327 -1.50 -19.17 11.33
CA SER A 327 -1.68 -17.94 12.11
C SER A 327 -2.71 -16.99 11.49
N PHE A 328 -3.02 -17.16 10.19
CA PHE A 328 -4.03 -16.36 9.51
C PHE A 328 -5.43 -16.91 9.72
N ARG A 329 -6.38 -16.02 9.94
CA ARG A 329 -7.79 -16.33 10.09
C ARG A 329 -8.56 -15.82 8.90
N GLU A 330 -9.45 -16.68 8.37
CA GLU A 330 -10.33 -16.36 7.26
C GLU A 330 -11.50 -15.48 7.74
N GLY A 331 -11.81 -14.46 6.95
CA GLY A 331 -12.89 -13.52 7.21
C GLY A 331 -13.58 -13.04 5.96
N LYS A 332 -14.50 -12.12 6.15
CA LYS A 332 -15.31 -11.50 5.11
C LYS A 332 -15.24 -9.97 5.21
N GLY A 333 -15.47 -9.31 4.08
CA GLY A 333 -15.57 -7.86 3.99
C GLY A 333 -16.79 -7.42 3.23
N LYS A 334 -17.24 -6.21 3.48
CA LYS A 334 -18.24 -5.49 2.69
C LYS A 334 -17.93 -4.01 2.66
N SER A 335 -18.17 -3.40 1.50
CA SER A 335 -17.97 -1.97 1.29
C SER A 335 -19.09 -1.42 0.42
N TRP A 336 -19.58 -0.25 0.76
CA TRP A 336 -20.53 0.48 -0.07
C TRP A 336 -20.33 1.97 0.11
N GLY A 337 -20.83 2.73 -0.84
CA GLY A 337 -20.71 4.17 -0.78
C GLY A 337 -21.21 4.85 -2.03
N ALA A 338 -21.03 6.16 -2.03
CA ALA A 338 -21.25 7.00 -3.19
C ALA A 338 -20.13 8.02 -3.34
N SER A 339 -19.79 8.34 -4.58
CA SER A 339 -18.87 9.42 -4.92
C SER A 339 -19.52 10.41 -5.87
N ALA A 340 -19.21 11.68 -5.69
CA ALA A 340 -19.54 12.74 -6.61
C ALA A 340 -18.25 13.43 -7.06
N GLU A 341 -18.14 13.66 -8.37
CA GLU A 341 -17.01 14.36 -8.96
C GLU A 341 -17.52 15.50 -9.83
N PHE A 342 -16.89 16.65 -9.68
CA PHE A 342 -17.07 17.83 -10.51
C PHE A 342 -15.77 18.11 -11.26
N GLY A 343 -15.83 18.26 -12.57
CA GLY A 343 -14.75 18.70 -13.42
C GLY A 343 -15.10 19.98 -14.15
N TYR A 344 -14.13 20.87 -14.28
CA TYR A 344 -14.22 22.07 -15.11
C TYR A 344 -12.93 22.24 -15.89
N ARG A 345 -13.01 22.18 -17.21
CA ARG A 345 -11.84 22.27 -18.09
C ARG A 345 -12.04 23.29 -19.21
N THR A 346 -11.08 24.20 -19.28
CA THR A 346 -10.94 25.16 -20.36
C THR A 346 -9.51 25.11 -20.91
N GLU A 347 -9.18 25.93 -21.89
CA GLU A 347 -7.81 26.04 -22.42
C GLU A 347 -6.78 26.46 -21.37
N LYS A 348 -7.20 27.18 -20.31
CA LYS A 348 -6.29 27.74 -19.30
C LYS A 348 -6.49 27.15 -17.91
N THR A 349 -7.66 26.61 -17.62
CA THR A 349 -8.03 26.17 -16.27
C THR A 349 -8.51 24.74 -16.29
N ASP A 350 -8.01 23.93 -15.37
CA ASP A 350 -8.47 22.56 -15.11
C ASP A 350 -8.74 22.46 -13.61
N VAL A 351 -9.96 22.12 -13.23
CA VAL A 351 -10.39 21.93 -11.83
C VAL A 351 -11.09 20.61 -11.72
N THR A 352 -10.69 19.81 -10.75
CA THR A 352 -11.42 18.59 -10.35
C THR A 352 -11.67 18.62 -8.85
N ALA A 353 -12.90 18.39 -8.45
CA ALA A 353 -13.29 18.25 -7.05
C ALA A 353 -14.06 16.95 -6.88
N SER A 354 -13.69 16.12 -5.94
CA SER A 354 -14.40 14.89 -5.63
C SER A 354 -14.70 14.75 -4.16
N TYR A 355 -15.87 14.20 -3.87
CA TYR A 355 -16.30 13.81 -2.54
C TYR A 355 -16.73 12.35 -2.55
N THR A 356 -16.26 11.57 -1.57
CA THR A 356 -16.65 10.18 -1.38
C THR A 356 -17.17 9.98 0.04
N LEU A 357 -18.33 9.37 0.14
CA LEU A 357 -18.91 8.85 1.37
C LEU A 357 -18.94 7.33 1.28
N SER A 358 -18.22 6.63 2.17
CA SER A 358 -18.11 5.17 2.09
C SER A 358 -18.07 4.50 3.45
N TRP A 359 -18.49 3.26 3.48
CA TRP A 359 -18.47 2.36 4.62
C TRP A 359 -17.68 1.11 4.26
N ASN A 360 -16.70 0.73 5.09
CA ASN A 360 -15.90 -0.47 4.92
C ASN A 360 -15.94 -1.26 6.22
N PHE A 361 -16.37 -2.52 6.15
CA PHE A 361 -16.49 -3.39 7.30
C PHE A 361 -15.83 -4.74 7.05
N ARG A 362 -15.32 -5.32 8.13
CA ARG A 362 -14.79 -6.69 8.17
C ARG A 362 -15.46 -7.51 9.25
N ARG A 363 -15.37 -8.85 9.13
CA ARG A 363 -15.78 -9.81 10.12
C ARG A 363 -14.88 -11.04 10.06
N PHE A 364 -14.30 -11.42 11.20
CA PHE A 364 -13.44 -12.59 11.37
C PHE A 364 -13.91 -13.37 12.57
N ASN A 365 -14.75 -14.38 12.35
CA ASN A 365 -15.41 -15.13 13.42
C ASN A 365 -14.43 -15.81 14.41
N ALA A 366 -13.16 -15.96 14.02
CA ALA A 366 -12.14 -16.56 14.88
C ALA A 366 -11.75 -15.68 16.08
N PHE A 367 -11.93 -14.35 15.97
CA PHE A 367 -11.59 -13.42 17.05
C PHE A 367 -12.64 -12.33 17.29
N TRP A 368 -13.57 -12.10 16.35
CA TRP A 368 -14.68 -11.16 16.51
C TRP A 368 -15.88 -11.54 15.65
N HIS A 369 -17.01 -11.86 16.27
CA HIS A 369 -18.20 -12.39 15.56
C HIS A 369 -19.00 -11.32 14.81
N ASP A 370 -18.94 -10.08 15.26
CA ASP A 370 -19.70 -8.97 14.67
C ASP A 370 -18.94 -8.27 13.55
N TRP A 371 -19.65 -7.52 12.74
CA TRP A 371 -19.06 -6.63 11.75
C TRP A 371 -18.44 -5.43 12.45
N TYR A 372 -17.17 -5.16 12.19
CA TYR A 372 -16.44 -4.01 12.70
C TYR A 372 -15.88 -3.16 11.55
N PRO A 373 -15.67 -1.84 11.74
CA PRO A 373 -15.09 -0.98 10.73
C PRO A 373 -13.68 -1.46 10.34
N ASP A 374 -13.39 -1.43 9.05
CA ASP A 374 -12.02 -1.63 8.55
C ASP A 374 -11.09 -0.52 9.04
N ARG A 375 -9.78 -0.81 9.14
CA ARG A 375 -8.77 0.21 9.46
C ARG A 375 -8.79 1.39 8.48
N ASN A 376 -9.16 1.15 7.22
CA ASN A 376 -9.29 2.13 6.15
C ASN A 376 -10.73 2.61 5.95
N ASP A 377 -11.61 2.50 6.96
CA ASP A 377 -12.95 3.13 6.93
C ASP A 377 -12.86 4.65 7.05
N HIS A 378 -12.31 5.27 5.99
CA HIS A 378 -12.28 6.73 5.85
C HIS A 378 -13.64 7.22 5.40
N ARG A 379 -14.62 7.27 6.31
CA ARG A 379 -16.03 7.57 6.05
C ARG A 379 -16.25 8.70 5.04
N HIS A 380 -15.47 9.76 5.15
CA HIS A 380 -15.52 10.94 4.29
C HIS A 380 -14.14 11.19 3.68
N ARG A 381 -14.13 11.48 2.39
CA ARG A 381 -12.93 11.88 1.65
C ARG A 381 -13.26 13.02 0.68
N ILE A 382 -12.41 14.03 0.63
CA ILE A 382 -12.47 15.15 -0.31
C ILE A 382 -11.12 15.26 -1.00
N ASN A 383 -11.12 15.40 -2.32
CA ASN A 383 -9.94 15.76 -3.10
C ASN A 383 -10.30 16.93 -4.01
N ILE A 384 -9.47 17.94 -4.02
CA ILE A 384 -9.60 19.10 -4.88
C ILE A 384 -8.26 19.34 -5.56
N THR A 385 -8.27 19.41 -6.87
CA THR A 385 -7.10 19.82 -7.66
C THR A 385 -7.50 20.95 -8.58
N ALA A 386 -6.66 21.95 -8.70
CA ALA A 386 -6.86 23.02 -9.66
C ALA A 386 -5.53 23.41 -10.28
N SER A 387 -5.52 23.66 -11.57
CA SER A 387 -4.41 24.26 -12.29
C SER A 387 -4.89 25.40 -13.15
N HIS A 388 -4.10 26.47 -13.21
CA HIS A 388 -4.41 27.61 -14.04
C HIS A 388 -3.16 28.14 -14.75
N ARG A 389 -3.29 28.36 -16.05
CA ARG A 389 -2.27 29.00 -16.87
C ARG A 389 -2.49 30.51 -16.93
N PHE A 390 -1.79 31.25 -16.09
CA PHE A 390 -1.91 32.71 -16.01
C PHE A 390 -1.35 33.38 -17.26
N THR A 391 -0.21 32.84 -17.76
CA THR A 391 0.44 33.33 -18.99
C THR A 391 0.99 32.14 -19.80
N LYS A 392 1.48 32.35 -21.01
CA LYS A 392 2.19 31.32 -21.79
C LYS A 392 3.46 30.81 -21.08
N ARG A 393 3.98 31.57 -20.09
CA ARG A 393 5.22 31.24 -19.36
C ARG A 393 5.02 30.82 -17.91
N PHE A 394 3.83 31.00 -17.37
CA PHE A 394 3.57 30.74 -15.96
C PHE A 394 2.22 30.05 -15.75
N ASP A 395 2.24 28.91 -15.06
CA ASP A 395 1.07 28.21 -14.54
C ASP A 395 1.32 27.77 -13.11
N ALA A 396 0.24 27.66 -12.37
CA ALA A 396 0.26 27.17 -10.99
C ALA A 396 -0.74 26.03 -10.81
N TYR A 397 -0.42 25.19 -9.85
CA TYR A 397 -1.20 24.05 -9.42
C TYR A 397 -1.44 24.09 -7.91
N ILE A 398 -2.62 23.69 -7.49
CA ILE A 398 -3.01 23.46 -6.10
C ILE A 398 -3.69 22.11 -5.98
N GLY A 399 -3.30 21.34 -4.96
CA GLY A 399 -3.93 20.08 -4.60
C GLY A 399 -4.27 20.07 -3.11
N TRP A 400 -5.52 19.83 -2.77
CA TRP A 400 -5.93 19.68 -1.38
C TRP A 400 -6.68 18.36 -1.18
N ASN A 401 -6.21 17.60 -0.19
CA ASN A 401 -6.76 16.31 0.18
C ASN A 401 -7.20 16.35 1.64
N TRP A 402 -8.39 15.86 1.91
CA TRP A 402 -8.89 15.64 3.25
C TRP A 402 -9.59 14.28 3.35
N ARG A 403 -9.39 13.58 4.45
CA ARG A 403 -10.11 12.35 4.77
C ARG A 403 -10.22 12.15 6.27
N LYS A 404 -11.27 11.45 6.70
CA LYS A 404 -11.36 10.96 8.08
C LYS A 404 -10.16 10.06 8.39
N GLY A 405 -9.69 10.14 9.63
CA GLY A 405 -8.55 9.36 10.10
C GLY A 405 -8.75 7.85 9.93
N SER A 406 -7.65 7.13 9.80
CA SER A 406 -7.63 5.66 9.86
C SER A 406 -8.08 5.16 11.24
N ARG A 407 -8.46 3.89 11.32
CA ARG A 407 -8.82 3.26 12.60
C ARG A 407 -7.72 2.32 13.04
N ILE A 408 -7.53 2.23 14.35
CA ILE A 408 -6.59 1.32 14.99
C ILE A 408 -7.27 0.60 16.15
N THR A 409 -6.71 -0.52 16.53
CA THR A 409 -7.13 -1.25 17.74
C THR A 409 -6.30 -0.78 18.92
N VAL A 410 -6.97 -0.27 19.94
CA VAL A 410 -6.33 0.08 21.20
C VAL A 410 -6.95 -0.70 22.36
N LEU A 411 -6.11 -0.97 23.35
CA LEU A 411 -6.50 -1.63 24.57
C LEU A 411 -7.53 -0.78 25.34
N SER A 412 -8.63 -1.41 25.76
CA SER A 412 -9.67 -0.74 26.56
C SER A 412 -9.33 -0.76 28.04
N HIS A 413 -9.00 -1.94 28.57
CA HIS A 413 -8.53 -2.11 29.94
C HIS A 413 -7.77 -3.44 30.07
N ILE A 414 -7.02 -3.57 31.15
CA ILE A 414 -6.40 -4.81 31.58
C ILE A 414 -7.19 -5.26 32.82
N ASP A 415 -7.64 -6.50 32.81
CA ASP A 415 -8.26 -7.10 33.99
C ASP A 415 -7.23 -7.15 35.13
N PRO A 416 -7.50 -6.49 36.27
CA PRO A 416 -6.53 -6.42 37.35
C PRO A 416 -6.25 -7.77 38.03
N ASP A 417 -7.18 -8.72 37.95
CA ASP A 417 -7.08 -10.01 38.63
C ASP A 417 -6.43 -11.09 37.75
N THR A 418 -6.70 -11.07 36.44
CA THR A 418 -6.21 -12.07 35.48
C THR A 418 -5.06 -11.59 34.61
N GLY A 419 -4.84 -10.27 34.52
CA GLY A 419 -3.87 -9.64 33.60
C GLY A 419 -4.31 -9.71 32.12
N GLU A 420 -5.55 -10.11 31.83
CA GLU A 420 -6.05 -10.21 30.46
C GLU A 420 -6.28 -8.83 29.81
N TYR A 421 -5.95 -8.76 28.52
CA TYR A 421 -6.15 -7.56 27.70
C TYR A 421 -7.55 -7.55 27.10
N HIS A 422 -8.33 -6.53 27.40
CA HIS A 422 -9.68 -6.37 26.89
C HIS A 422 -9.77 -5.27 25.83
N TYR A 423 -10.50 -5.57 24.74
CA TYR A 423 -10.78 -4.68 23.63
C TYR A 423 -12.29 -4.56 23.44
N THR A 424 -12.80 -3.36 23.20
CA THR A 424 -14.23 -3.15 22.92
C THR A 424 -14.64 -3.66 21.54
N SER A 425 -13.76 -3.56 20.57
CA SER A 425 -13.86 -4.14 19.23
C SER A 425 -12.53 -3.95 18.49
N PRO A 426 -12.23 -4.69 17.43
CA PRO A 426 -11.15 -4.33 16.53
C PRO A 426 -11.39 -2.95 15.90
N ASN A 427 -10.32 -2.19 15.66
CA ASN A 427 -10.35 -0.85 15.07
C ASN A 427 -11.27 0.13 15.85
N ASN A 428 -11.22 0.06 17.18
CA ASN A 428 -12.09 0.78 18.10
C ASN A 428 -11.74 2.27 18.26
N LEU A 429 -10.54 2.69 17.88
CA LEU A 429 -10.11 4.09 17.91
C LEU A 429 -9.94 4.65 16.50
N GLN A 430 -10.53 5.83 16.25
CA GLN A 430 -10.30 6.59 15.03
C GLN A 430 -9.23 7.65 15.26
N LEU A 431 -8.20 7.68 14.42
CA LEU A 431 -7.14 8.68 14.42
C LEU A 431 -7.67 10.05 13.99
N GLY A 432 -6.90 11.08 14.23
CA GLY A 432 -7.18 12.43 13.74
C GLY A 432 -7.29 12.49 12.22
N ASP A 433 -8.06 13.43 11.71
CA ASP A 433 -8.27 13.61 10.27
C ASP A 433 -6.96 13.91 9.55
N TYR A 434 -6.79 13.25 8.42
CA TYR A 434 -5.70 13.54 7.49
C TYR A 434 -6.07 14.69 6.56
N HIS A 435 -5.22 15.71 6.44
CA HIS A 435 -5.34 16.67 5.35
C HIS A 435 -4.00 17.26 4.93
N ARG A 436 -3.89 17.65 3.67
CA ARG A 436 -2.67 18.13 3.07
C ARG A 436 -2.97 19.11 1.94
N LEU A 437 -2.19 20.16 1.87
CA LEU A 437 -2.17 21.12 0.78
C LEU A 437 -0.83 21.04 0.04
N ASP A 438 -0.90 20.83 -1.27
CA ASP A 438 0.25 20.82 -2.16
C ASP A 438 0.15 21.99 -3.15
N LEU A 439 1.27 22.66 -3.41
CA LEU A 439 1.36 23.77 -4.33
C LEU A 439 2.43 23.47 -5.39
N GLY A 440 2.22 23.94 -6.62
CA GLY A 440 3.20 23.80 -7.67
C GLY A 440 3.18 25.00 -8.62
N PHE A 441 4.35 25.42 -9.05
CA PHE A 441 4.55 26.57 -9.92
C PHE A 441 5.49 26.20 -11.06
N ASN A 442 5.07 26.41 -12.30
CA ASN A 442 5.85 26.15 -13.49
C ASN A 442 6.20 27.47 -14.20
N PHE A 443 7.48 27.65 -14.45
CA PHE A 443 8.01 28.77 -15.23
C PHE A 443 8.61 28.21 -16.53
N ARG A 444 7.99 28.54 -17.66
CA ARG A 444 8.39 28.08 -19.00
C ARG A 444 9.09 29.16 -19.79
N LYS A 445 10.15 28.78 -20.49
CA LYS A 445 10.87 29.66 -21.39
C LYS A 445 11.32 28.89 -22.64
N THR A 446 11.03 29.42 -23.82
CA THR A 446 11.63 28.93 -25.06
C THR A 446 13.04 29.48 -25.18
N THR A 447 14.02 28.62 -25.36
CA THR A 447 15.42 29.01 -25.57
C THR A 447 15.63 29.57 -26.97
N ARG A 448 16.76 30.22 -27.21
CA ARG A 448 17.13 30.75 -28.55
C ARG A 448 17.24 29.65 -29.61
N ARG A 449 17.45 28.39 -29.22
CA ARG A 449 17.53 27.23 -30.11
C ARG A 449 16.17 26.53 -30.33
N GLY A 450 15.07 27.12 -29.83
CA GLY A 450 13.72 26.56 -29.95
C GLY A 450 13.34 25.53 -28.86
N ASN A 451 14.26 25.16 -27.98
CA ASN A 451 14.01 24.20 -26.91
C ASN A 451 13.10 24.80 -25.83
N GLU A 452 12.24 23.98 -25.24
CA GLU A 452 11.41 24.39 -24.09
C GLU A 452 12.16 24.12 -22.77
N SER A 453 12.37 25.14 -21.97
CA SER A 453 12.94 25.06 -20.61
C SER A 453 11.83 25.28 -19.60
N ILE A 454 11.63 24.34 -18.68
CA ILE A 454 10.62 24.40 -17.64
C ILE A 454 11.30 24.28 -16.27
N TRP A 455 11.06 25.27 -15.43
CA TRP A 455 11.46 25.30 -14.03
C TRP A 455 10.22 25.04 -13.20
N ASN A 456 10.23 23.99 -12.38
CA ASN A 456 9.16 23.68 -11.47
C ASN A 456 9.62 23.87 -10.02
N LEU A 457 8.85 24.62 -9.26
CA LEU A 457 8.93 24.69 -7.81
C LEU A 457 7.64 24.10 -7.24
N SER A 458 7.73 23.06 -6.44
CA SER A 458 6.58 22.47 -5.77
C SER A 458 6.81 22.35 -4.27
N ILE A 459 5.73 22.42 -3.52
CA ILE A 459 5.72 22.36 -2.06
C ILE A 459 4.70 21.31 -1.66
N TYR A 460 5.18 20.19 -1.17
CA TYR A 460 4.36 19.16 -0.57
C TYR A 460 4.04 19.54 0.87
N ASN A 461 2.79 19.38 1.30
CA ASN A 461 2.33 19.70 2.64
C ASN A 461 2.62 21.14 3.06
N ALA A 462 2.15 22.10 2.27
CA ALA A 462 2.51 23.52 2.37
C ALA A 462 2.24 24.17 3.74
N TYR A 463 1.30 23.65 4.52
CA TYR A 463 1.06 24.10 5.90
C TYR A 463 1.68 23.22 6.98
N CYS A 464 2.61 22.30 6.59
CA CYS A 464 3.42 21.50 7.51
C CYS A 464 2.61 20.70 8.54
N ARG A 465 1.46 20.12 8.15
CA ARG A 465 0.68 19.29 9.06
C ARG A 465 1.33 17.92 9.24
N MET A 466 1.65 17.58 10.48
CA MET A 466 2.06 16.24 10.86
C MET A 466 0.82 15.33 10.90
N ASN A 467 0.52 14.70 9.75
CA ASN A 467 -0.64 13.82 9.64
C ASN A 467 -0.41 12.53 10.42
N PRO A 468 -1.38 12.07 11.22
CA PRO A 468 -1.24 10.85 12.01
C PRO A 468 -1.01 9.63 11.09
N PHE A 469 0.10 8.94 11.32
CA PHE A 469 0.46 7.70 10.63
C PHE A 469 0.24 6.49 11.53
N TYR A 470 0.67 6.61 12.79
CA TYR A 470 0.57 5.57 13.81
C TYR A 470 0.21 6.20 15.15
N ALA A 471 -0.62 5.53 15.92
CA ALA A 471 -0.82 5.87 17.32
C ALA A 471 -0.83 4.60 18.17
N ASN A 472 -0.33 4.70 19.36
CA ASN A 472 -0.42 3.68 20.38
C ASN A 472 -0.83 4.31 21.70
N VAL A 473 -1.52 3.56 22.53
CA VAL A 473 -1.84 3.95 23.90
C VAL A 473 -1.13 2.97 24.81
N TYR A 474 -0.19 3.46 25.58
CA TYR A 474 0.50 2.68 26.60
C TYR A 474 0.19 3.26 27.98
N ARG A 475 0.30 2.41 29.00
CA ARG A 475 0.14 2.84 30.37
C ARG A 475 1.51 3.04 31.00
N TYR A 476 1.65 4.10 31.76
CA TYR A 476 2.82 4.34 32.57
C TYR A 476 2.40 4.57 34.03
N LYS A 477 3.27 4.19 34.96
CA LYS A 477 3.06 4.45 36.37
C LYS A 477 3.40 5.90 36.68
N ALA A 478 2.38 6.69 36.98
CA ALA A 478 2.57 8.04 37.52
C ALA A 478 2.78 7.94 39.01
N ASN A 479 4.00 8.16 39.47
CA ASN A 479 4.33 8.13 40.89
C ASN A 479 4.02 9.48 41.53
N HIS A 480 3.23 9.48 42.57
CA HIS A 480 3.04 10.64 43.44
C HIS A 480 4.10 10.60 44.57
N THR A 481 4.98 11.56 44.57
CA THR A 481 6.11 11.62 45.53
C THR A 481 5.86 12.74 46.53
N ILE A 482 5.93 12.46 47.82
CA ILE A 482 5.92 13.46 48.88
C ILE A 482 7.25 13.29 49.64
N ASN A 483 8.02 14.37 49.78
CA ASN A 483 9.35 14.39 50.45
C ASN A 483 10.35 13.36 49.88
N GLY A 484 10.26 13.02 48.56
CA GLY A 484 11.15 12.04 47.94
C GLY A 484 10.69 10.58 48.02
N GLU A 485 9.63 10.29 48.78
CA GLU A 485 9.06 8.94 48.87
C GLU A 485 7.81 8.80 47.97
N ILE A 486 7.69 7.68 47.28
CA ILE A 486 6.52 7.35 46.45
C ILE A 486 5.35 6.99 47.37
N VAL A 487 4.36 7.89 47.49
CA VAL A 487 3.20 7.73 48.38
C VAL A 487 2.07 6.96 47.64
N SER A 488 1.97 7.11 46.34
CA SER A 488 1.02 6.36 45.50
C SER A 488 1.52 6.24 44.08
N SER A 489 1.11 5.17 43.40
CA SER A 489 1.39 4.95 41.98
C SER A 489 0.07 4.69 41.25
N GLU A 490 -0.22 5.45 40.23
CA GLU A 490 -1.44 5.34 39.42
C GLU A 490 -1.09 5.05 37.96
N ASP A 491 -1.74 4.03 37.38
CA ASP A 491 -1.60 3.73 35.98
C ASP A 491 -2.34 4.76 35.12
N ARG A 492 -1.61 5.58 34.38
CA ARG A 492 -2.17 6.59 33.47
C ARG A 492 -1.95 6.19 32.01
N PRO A 493 -2.99 6.28 31.17
CA PRO A 493 -2.80 6.08 29.74
C PRO A 493 -2.04 7.27 29.15
N LYS A 494 -1.05 7.00 28.30
CA LYS A 494 -0.34 7.99 27.49
C LYS A 494 -0.44 7.60 26.02
N GLY A 495 -0.97 8.51 25.19
CA GLY A 495 -1.03 8.33 23.75
C GLY A 495 0.29 8.73 23.09
N LEU A 496 0.83 7.86 22.26
CA LEU A 496 1.89 8.18 21.30
C LEU A 496 1.23 8.37 19.94
N ASN A 497 1.45 9.52 19.31
CA ASN A 497 0.98 9.80 17.95
C ASN A 497 2.17 10.18 17.08
N ILE A 498 2.44 9.37 16.07
CA ILE A 498 3.54 9.59 15.12
C ILE A 498 2.95 10.16 13.83
N GLY A 499 3.36 11.37 13.49
CA GLY A 499 3.08 12.00 12.20
C GLY A 499 4.30 11.93 11.29
N LEU A 500 4.06 11.66 10.01
CA LEU A 500 5.12 11.58 9.01
C LEU A 500 5.02 12.71 8.00
N ILE A 501 6.17 13.04 7.44
CA ILE A 501 6.38 13.94 6.30
C ILE A 501 5.92 15.38 6.57
N PRO A 502 6.82 16.23 7.06
CA PRO A 502 6.60 17.67 7.19
C PRO A 502 6.50 18.36 5.83
N ILE A 503 6.63 19.67 5.79
CA ILE A 503 6.76 20.41 4.53
C ILE A 503 7.99 19.96 3.74
N VAL A 504 7.80 19.64 2.43
CA VAL A 504 8.90 19.24 1.54
C VAL A 504 8.88 20.14 0.30
N PRO A 505 9.76 21.13 0.20
CA PRO A 505 9.96 21.86 -1.02
C PRO A 505 10.74 21.00 -2.03
N THR A 506 10.34 21.03 -3.28
CA THR A 506 10.97 20.28 -4.37
C THR A 506 11.21 21.21 -5.55
N PHE A 507 12.37 21.07 -6.15
CA PHE A 507 12.76 21.83 -7.33
C PHE A 507 13.10 20.86 -8.47
N SER A 508 12.57 21.11 -9.68
CA SER A 508 12.94 20.34 -10.85
C SER A 508 13.15 21.23 -12.08
N TYR A 509 14.00 20.76 -12.96
CA TYR A 509 14.29 21.41 -14.24
C TYR A 509 14.10 20.41 -15.37
N THR A 510 13.33 20.79 -16.39
CA THR A 510 13.12 19.99 -17.59
C THR A 510 13.52 20.79 -18.82
N LEU A 511 14.35 20.20 -19.66
CA LEU A 511 14.68 20.71 -20.98
C LEU A 511 14.15 19.75 -22.04
N LYS A 512 13.29 20.26 -22.94
CA LYS A 512 12.83 19.54 -24.12
C LYS A 512 13.51 20.11 -25.36
N PHE A 513 14.13 19.30 -26.14
CA PHE A 513 14.89 19.61 -27.34
C PHE A 513 14.38 18.84 -28.56
#